data_89a4d9c8ecdada31fc4f2df017fcc37b
#
_entry.id   89a4d9c8ecdada31fc4f2df017fcc37b
#
_cell.length_a   1.000
_cell.length_b   1.000
_cell.length_c   1.000
_cell.angle_alpha   90.00
_cell.angle_beta   90.00
_cell.angle_gamma   90.00
#
_symmetry.space_group_name_H-M   'P 1'
#
loop_
_entity.id
_entity.type
_entity.pdbx_description
1 polymer ?
#
loop_
_entity_poly.entity_id
_entity_poly.type
_entity_poly.pdbx_seq_one_letter_code
_entity_poly.pdbx_strand_id
1 'polypeptide(L)'
;SSAASDVYKRQAVRESDAILREEFAKAGLDKKVWQYFTVVPDFKSVGMKNHARCFEYMVIIRAINTIDAMTASIEHVDWEILDRITNRILAEVENVNRVCYDMSPKPPATIEFE
;
A
#
# COMPACT_ATOMS: atom_id res chain seq x y z
N SER A 1 -20.68 5.66 -10.82
CA SER A 1 -20.30 7.04 -11.09
C SER A 1 -18.92 7.35 -10.54
N SER A 2 -18.31 8.41 -11.04
CA SER A 2 -17.00 8.82 -10.56
C SER A 2 -17.00 9.21 -9.08
N ALA A 3 -18.09 9.79 -8.60
CA ALA A 3 -18.23 10.18 -7.20
C ALA A 3 -18.24 8.94 -6.28
N ALA A 4 -18.96 7.89 -6.66
CA ALA A 4 -18.99 6.66 -5.90
C ALA A 4 -17.63 5.98 -5.91
N SER A 5 -16.95 5.95 -7.07
CA SER A 5 -15.60 5.39 -7.17
C SER A 5 -14.61 6.15 -6.30
N ASP A 6 -14.71 7.48 -6.24
CA ASP A 6 -13.83 8.29 -5.41
C ASP A 6 -14.04 8.02 -3.91
N VAL A 7 -15.28 7.75 -3.49
CA VAL A 7 -15.58 7.41 -2.09
C VAL A 7 -14.93 6.08 -1.72
N TYR A 8 -15.11 5.05 -2.56
CA TYR A 8 -14.53 3.74 -2.31
C TYR A 8 -13.00 3.78 -2.32
N LYS A 9 -12.43 4.55 -3.25
CA LYS A 9 -10.99 4.71 -3.33
C LYS A 9 -10.42 5.36 -2.09
N ARG A 10 -11.05 6.45 -1.62
CA ARG A 10 -10.61 7.15 -0.40
C ARG A 10 -10.71 6.25 0.82
N GLN A 11 -11.78 5.47 0.90
CA GLN A 11 -11.95 4.54 2.01
C GLN A 11 -10.87 3.45 1.98
N ALA A 12 -10.55 2.93 0.79
CA ALA A 12 -9.49 1.94 0.64
C ALA A 12 -8.13 2.50 1.07
N VAL A 13 -7.81 3.74 0.70
CA VAL A 13 -6.57 4.40 1.14
C VAL A 13 -6.55 4.51 2.66
N ARG A 14 -7.62 5.02 3.25
CA ARG A 14 -7.70 5.24 4.69
C ARG A 14 -7.52 3.94 5.47
N GLU A 15 -8.25 2.92 5.10
CA GLU A 15 -8.24 1.64 5.81
C GLU A 15 -6.91 0.90 5.61
N SER A 16 -6.39 0.87 4.39
CA SER A 16 -5.12 0.20 4.12
C SER A 16 -3.96 0.91 4.80
N ASP A 17 -3.97 2.23 4.80
CA ASP A 17 -2.92 3.01 5.47
C ASP A 17 -2.95 2.79 6.98
N ALA A 18 -4.14 2.70 7.56
CA ALA A 18 -4.28 2.42 8.99
C ALA A 18 -3.71 1.04 9.34
N ILE A 19 -3.95 0.03 8.52
CA ILE A 19 -3.40 -1.30 8.71
C ILE A 19 -1.87 -1.27 8.61
N LEU A 20 -1.33 -0.58 7.61
CA LEU A 20 0.12 -0.46 7.43
C LEU A 20 0.76 0.18 8.67
N ARG A 21 0.20 1.28 9.15
CA ARG A 21 0.75 2.00 10.30
C ARG A 21 0.67 1.17 11.58
N GLU A 22 -0.41 0.43 11.76
CA GLU A 22 -0.59 -0.43 12.91
C GLU A 22 0.44 -1.56 12.92
N GLU A 23 0.63 -2.23 11.79
CA GLU A 23 1.60 -3.33 11.71
C GLU A 23 3.04 -2.83 11.79
N PHE A 24 3.34 -1.66 11.23
CA PHE A 24 4.66 -1.07 11.36
C PHE A 24 4.95 -0.69 12.82
N ALA A 25 3.97 -0.16 13.52
CA ALA A 25 4.13 0.17 14.94
C ALA A 25 4.42 -1.08 15.78
N LYS A 26 3.69 -2.18 15.51
CA LYS A 26 3.91 -3.45 16.22
C LYS A 26 5.30 -4.01 15.97
N ALA A 27 5.85 -3.79 14.80
CA ALA A 27 7.16 -4.29 14.41
C ALA A 27 8.30 -3.31 14.77
N GLY A 28 7.99 -2.13 15.29
CA GLY A 28 8.98 -1.11 15.60
C GLY A 28 9.48 -0.35 14.39
N LEU A 29 8.88 -0.56 13.22
CA LEU A 29 9.31 0.08 11.99
C LEU A 29 8.86 1.53 11.89
N ASP A 30 7.87 1.93 12.65
CA ASP A 30 7.38 3.32 12.68
C ASP A 30 8.46 4.29 13.14
N LYS A 31 9.46 3.81 13.90
CA LYS A 31 10.58 4.62 14.37
C LYS A 31 11.82 4.47 13.50
N LYS A 32 11.83 3.50 12.61
CA LYS A 32 12.98 3.17 11.77
C LYS A 32 12.84 3.71 10.35
N VAL A 33 11.62 3.65 9.81
CA VAL A 33 11.34 4.02 8.41
C VAL A 33 10.97 5.50 8.35
N TRP A 34 11.60 6.22 7.42
CA TRP A 34 11.42 7.68 7.32
C TRP A 34 10.01 8.05 6.88
N GLN A 35 9.52 7.43 5.80
CA GLN A 35 8.14 7.62 5.33
C GLN A 35 7.56 6.30 4.88
N TYR A 36 6.29 6.10 5.18
CA TYR A 36 5.56 4.92 4.74
C TYR A 36 4.08 5.28 4.58
N PHE A 37 3.48 4.77 3.53
CA PHE A 37 2.09 5.08 3.21
C PHE A 37 1.55 4.08 2.19
N THR A 38 0.24 4.11 1.97
CA THR A 38 -0.40 3.33 0.91
C THR A 38 -0.92 4.24 -0.18
N VAL A 39 -0.97 3.69 -1.39
CA VAL A 39 -1.48 4.39 -2.57
C VAL A 39 -2.51 3.49 -3.24
N VAL A 40 -3.60 4.08 -3.71
CA VAL A 40 -4.61 3.37 -4.50
C VAL A 40 -4.70 4.09 -5.85
N PRO A 41 -4.18 3.49 -6.94
CA PRO A 41 -4.26 4.11 -8.26
C PRO A 41 -5.69 4.19 -8.79
N ASP A 42 -5.90 4.99 -9.81
CA ASP A 42 -7.22 5.23 -10.39
C ASP A 42 -7.72 4.13 -11.32
N PHE A 43 -6.96 3.05 -11.48
CA PHE A 43 -7.38 1.92 -12.31
C PHE A 43 -7.60 0.70 -11.43
N LYS A 44 -8.42 -0.23 -11.92
CA LYS A 44 -8.74 -1.45 -11.20
C LYS A 44 -7.94 -2.62 -11.73
N SER A 45 -7.73 -3.61 -10.87
CA SER A 45 -7.00 -4.81 -11.22
C SER A 45 -7.96 -6.01 -11.30
N VAL A 46 -7.58 -6.99 -12.10
CA VAL A 46 -8.33 -8.25 -12.22
C VAL A 46 -7.98 -9.15 -11.04
N GLY A 47 -9.00 -9.74 -10.44
CA GLY A 47 -8.82 -10.71 -9.37
C GLY A 47 -9.89 -11.78 -9.44
N MET A 48 -9.87 -12.66 -8.44
CA MET A 48 -10.85 -13.75 -8.31
C MET A 48 -11.40 -13.73 -6.90
N LYS A 49 -12.72 -13.65 -6.78
CA LYS A 49 -13.41 -13.76 -5.50
C LYS A 49 -14.66 -14.63 -5.69
N ASN A 50 -14.89 -15.55 -4.76
CA ASN A 50 -16.04 -16.45 -4.81
C ASN A 50 -16.13 -17.19 -6.15
N HIS A 51 -14.97 -17.65 -6.65
CA HIS A 51 -14.85 -18.39 -7.92
C HIS A 51 -15.24 -17.61 -9.17
N ALA A 52 -15.28 -16.27 -9.07
CA ALA A 52 -15.61 -15.41 -10.21
C ALA A 52 -14.57 -14.30 -10.36
N ARG A 53 -14.38 -13.85 -11.60
CA ARG A 53 -13.50 -12.71 -11.87
C ARG A 53 -14.11 -11.46 -11.26
N CYS A 54 -13.26 -10.62 -10.70
CA CYS A 54 -13.66 -9.33 -10.18
C CYS A 54 -12.68 -8.26 -10.63
N PHE A 55 -13.17 -7.01 -10.66
CA PHE A 55 -12.35 -5.84 -10.97
C PHE A 55 -12.44 -4.92 -9.75
N GLU A 56 -11.35 -4.84 -9.01
CA GLU A 56 -11.31 -4.03 -7.80
C GLU A 56 -10.00 -3.25 -7.75
N TYR A 57 -9.86 -2.40 -6.75
CA TYR A 57 -8.66 -1.58 -6.62
C TYR A 57 -7.47 -2.40 -6.15
N MET A 58 -6.29 -1.92 -6.45
CA MET A 58 -5.05 -2.44 -5.87
C MET A 58 -4.51 -1.42 -4.88
N VAL A 59 -3.80 -1.91 -3.89
CA VAL A 59 -3.10 -1.07 -2.90
C VAL A 59 -1.62 -1.23 -3.13
N ILE A 60 -0.91 -0.11 -3.21
CA ILE A 60 0.55 -0.11 -3.31
C ILE A 60 1.10 0.41 -1.99
N ILE A 61 2.00 -0.38 -1.39
CA ILE A 61 2.70 0.01 -0.17
C ILE A 61 4.01 0.67 -0.55
N ARG A 62 4.29 1.81 0.03
CA ARG A 62 5.55 2.53 -0.17
C ARG A 62 6.19 2.76 1.19
N ALA A 63 7.43 2.31 1.38
CA ALA A 63 8.18 2.54 2.61
C ALA A 63 9.62 2.85 2.23
N ILE A 64 10.08 4.04 2.59
CA ILE A 64 11.37 4.56 2.13
C ILE A 64 12.16 5.20 3.26
N ASN A 65 13.47 5.20 3.06
CA ASN A 65 14.44 5.89 3.92
C ASN A 65 15.21 6.89 3.09
N THR A 66 15.59 8.00 3.72
CA THR A 66 16.41 9.00 3.06
C THR A 66 17.31 9.69 4.07
N ILE A 67 18.44 10.21 3.58
CA ILE A 67 19.35 11.01 4.38
C ILE A 67 19.15 12.50 4.06
N ASP A 68 18.89 12.82 2.80
CA ASP A 68 18.86 14.19 2.31
C ASP A 68 17.64 14.54 1.48
N ALA A 69 16.64 13.66 1.40
CA ALA A 69 15.42 13.82 0.61
C ALA A 69 15.62 13.86 -0.91
N MET A 70 16.85 13.98 -1.39
CA MET A 70 17.13 13.96 -2.83
C MET A 70 17.30 12.54 -3.35
N THR A 71 17.82 11.66 -2.49
CA THR A 71 17.92 10.23 -2.79
C THR A 71 17.18 9.46 -1.71
N ALA A 72 16.50 8.42 -2.09
CA ALA A 72 15.76 7.59 -1.15
C ALA A 72 15.87 6.12 -1.55
N SER A 73 16.02 5.27 -0.56
CA SER A 73 16.03 3.81 -0.75
C SER A 73 14.81 3.20 -0.12
N ILE A 74 14.39 2.05 -0.64
CA ILE A 74 13.25 1.35 -0.06
C ILE A 74 13.68 0.67 1.24
N GLU A 75 12.73 0.52 2.16
CA GLU A 75 12.95 -0.29 3.35
C GLU A 75 12.78 -1.75 2.99
N HIS A 76 13.72 -2.57 3.40
CA HIS A 76 13.68 -4.03 3.22
C HIS A 76 12.88 -4.64 4.36
N VAL A 77 11.56 -4.56 4.25
CA VAL A 77 10.65 -5.07 5.28
C VAL A 77 10.63 -6.58 5.23
N ASP A 78 10.68 -7.23 6.41
CA ASP A 78 10.61 -8.69 6.49
C ASP A 78 9.35 -9.21 5.80
N TRP A 79 9.49 -10.30 5.06
CA TRP A 79 8.39 -10.93 4.34
C TRP A 79 7.21 -11.27 5.26
N GLU A 80 7.48 -11.69 6.49
CA GLU A 80 6.42 -12.01 7.44
C GLU A 80 5.54 -10.80 7.75
N ILE A 81 6.15 -9.62 7.86
CA ILE A 81 5.42 -8.38 8.12
C ILE A 81 4.60 -7.98 6.89
N LEU A 82 5.20 -8.06 5.71
CA LEU A 82 4.51 -7.75 4.46
C LEU A 82 3.35 -8.72 4.21
N ASP A 83 3.55 -10.01 4.50
CA ASP A 83 2.50 -11.01 4.38
C ASP A 83 1.32 -10.70 5.30
N ARG A 84 1.61 -10.31 6.54
CA ARG A 84 0.57 -9.98 7.52
C ARG A 84 -0.22 -8.75 7.09
N ILE A 85 0.48 -7.72 6.63
CA ILE A 85 -0.16 -6.51 6.11
C ILE A 85 -1.04 -6.84 4.92
N THR A 86 -0.51 -7.62 3.96
CA THR A 86 -1.23 -8.03 2.76
C THR A 86 -2.49 -8.80 3.11
N ASN A 87 -2.37 -9.81 3.96
CA ASN A 87 -3.51 -10.63 4.36
C ASN A 87 -4.57 -9.80 5.08
N ARG A 88 -4.17 -8.87 5.93
CA ARG A 88 -5.11 -7.99 6.61
C ARG A 88 -5.82 -7.05 5.63
N ILE A 89 -5.09 -6.44 4.71
CA ILE A 89 -5.70 -5.55 3.72
C ILE A 89 -6.72 -6.32 2.89
N LEU A 90 -6.35 -7.49 2.39
CA LEU A 90 -7.26 -8.27 1.55
C LEU A 90 -8.48 -8.77 2.31
N ALA A 91 -8.37 -9.03 3.62
CA ALA A 91 -9.48 -9.50 4.43
C ALA A 91 -10.37 -8.38 4.97
N GLU A 92 -9.79 -7.23 5.30
CA GLU A 92 -10.48 -6.17 6.03
C GLU A 92 -10.90 -4.99 5.18
N VAL A 93 -10.23 -4.75 4.05
CA VAL A 93 -10.51 -3.59 3.20
C VAL A 93 -11.38 -4.03 2.03
N GLU A 94 -12.59 -3.45 1.93
CA GLU A 94 -13.50 -3.76 0.83
C GLU A 94 -12.99 -3.16 -0.48
N ASN A 95 -13.35 -3.80 -1.58
CA ASN A 95 -13.05 -3.34 -2.95
C ASN A 95 -11.56 -3.35 -3.29
N VAL A 96 -10.77 -4.17 -2.60
CA VAL A 96 -9.34 -4.36 -2.87
C VAL A 96 -9.07 -5.84 -3.14
N ASN A 97 -8.41 -6.12 -4.25
CA ASN A 97 -8.08 -7.50 -4.62
C ASN A 97 -6.58 -7.74 -4.86
N ARG A 98 -5.74 -6.74 -4.64
CA ARG A 98 -4.31 -6.89 -4.89
C ARG A 98 -3.51 -5.91 -4.04
N VAL A 99 -2.40 -6.38 -3.51
CA VAL A 99 -1.46 -5.55 -2.74
C VAL A 99 -0.08 -5.68 -3.36
N CYS A 100 0.57 -4.56 -3.61
CA CYS A 100 1.92 -4.50 -4.18
C CYS A 100 2.83 -3.70 -3.26
N TYR A 101 4.13 -3.95 -3.35
CA TYR A 101 5.14 -3.18 -2.64
C TYR A 101 6.01 -2.48 -3.68
N ASP A 102 6.12 -1.15 -3.59
CA ASP A 102 6.90 -0.38 -4.56
C ASP A 102 8.38 -0.50 -4.21
N MET A 103 9.12 -1.18 -5.08
CA MET A 103 10.53 -1.49 -4.90
C MET A 103 11.47 -0.42 -5.48
N SER A 104 10.93 0.64 -6.02
CA SER A 104 11.74 1.60 -6.78
C SER A 104 12.36 2.66 -5.89
N PRO A 105 13.70 2.85 -5.96
CA PRO A 105 14.35 3.92 -5.20
C PRO A 105 14.21 5.27 -5.90
N LYS A 106 14.60 6.30 -5.23
CA LYS A 106 14.69 7.64 -5.81
C LYS A 106 16.18 8.01 -5.96
N PRO A 107 16.71 8.34 -7.15
CA PRO A 107 16.09 8.11 -8.45
C PRO A 107 16.11 6.65 -8.82
N PRO A 108 15.39 6.15 -9.85
CA PRO A 108 14.65 6.92 -10.87
C PRO A 108 13.21 7.26 -10.52
N ALA A 109 12.64 6.61 -9.50
CA ALA A 109 11.29 6.95 -9.07
C ALA A 109 11.28 8.19 -8.19
N THR A 110 10.13 8.53 -7.66
CA THR A 110 9.97 9.59 -6.69
C THR A 110 9.53 9.00 -5.37
N ILE A 111 9.50 9.83 -4.32
CA ILE A 111 9.00 9.38 -3.02
C ILE A 111 7.51 9.09 -3.15
N GLU A 112 6.76 10.07 -3.61
CA GLU A 112 5.33 9.94 -3.83
C GLU A 112 5.05 9.23 -5.15
N PHE A 113 3.89 8.58 -5.24
CA PHE A 113 3.53 7.80 -6.42
C PHE A 113 3.01 8.68 -7.55
N GLU A 114 2.38 9.78 -7.19
CA GLU A 114 1.84 10.73 -8.17
C GLU A 114 2.47 12.11 -8.02
#